data_e238bf18d00bd577f6c62678f2c42eee
#
_entry.id   e238bf18d00bd577f6c62678f2c42eee
#
_cell.length_a   1.000
_cell.length_b   1.000
_cell.length_c   1.000
_cell.angle_alpha   90.00
_cell.angle_beta   90.00
_cell.angle_gamma   90.00
#
_symmetry.space_group_name_H-M   'P 1'
#
loop_
_entity.id
_entity.type
_entity.pdbx_description
1 polymer ?
#
loop_
_entity_poly.entity_id
_entity_poly.type
_entity_poly.pdbx_seq_one_letter_code
_entity_poly.pdbx_strand_id
1 'polypeptide(L)'
;MINITEVLETNKMIEQENLDVRTITMGINLLDCADSNLEVLCQNIYNKITGLAKNLVQTGEDISKEFGVPIVNKRISITPIALVGGTACKTPDDYVQIAKTLDKAAGELGVNFIGGYSAIVSKGMSRSDELLIRSIPKALACTERICSSINVGSTKTGINMDAVKLMGEIIKETAEMTKERDSLGCAKLVVLCNAPDDNPFMAGAFHGVSEPDAVINVGVSGPGVVKYALEQIRGKSFEVLCETIKRTAFKITRVGQLVAQEASRRLNVPFGIIDLSLAPTPAVGDSVAEILQEIGLEYPGAPGTTAALALLNDQVKKGGVMASSYVGGLSGAFIPVSEDQGMIDAVVAGALTIEKLEAMTCVCSVGLDMIAIPGSTSSATISGMIADESAIGMVNQKTTAVRIIPVVGKEVGDTVEFGGLLGYAPVMPVNRFSCDAFVNRGGRIPAPIHSFKN
;
A
#
# COMPACT_ATOMS: atom_id res chain seq x y z
N MET A 1 23.09 -20.81 22.81
CA MET A 1 22.75 -22.21 22.46
C MET A 1 21.61 -22.10 21.44
N ILE A 2 21.80 -22.58 20.22
CA ILE A 2 20.76 -22.55 19.18
C ILE A 2 19.66 -23.54 19.61
N ASN A 3 18.45 -23.06 19.75
CA ASN A 3 17.30 -23.91 20.05
C ASN A 3 16.83 -24.59 18.76
N ILE A 4 17.08 -25.87 18.61
CA ILE A 4 16.74 -26.63 17.40
C ILE A 4 15.23 -26.55 17.10
N THR A 5 14.38 -26.51 18.12
CA THR A 5 12.94 -26.40 17.95
C THR A 5 12.55 -25.08 17.27
N GLU A 6 13.17 -23.96 17.66
CA GLU A 6 12.92 -22.64 17.04
C GLU A 6 13.42 -22.58 15.59
N VAL A 7 14.55 -23.23 15.29
CA VAL A 7 15.06 -23.34 13.90
C VAL A 7 14.09 -24.13 13.03
N LEU A 8 13.62 -25.27 13.50
CA LEU A 8 12.65 -26.10 12.78
C LEU A 8 11.31 -25.39 12.59
N GLU A 9 10.86 -24.64 13.58
CA GLU A 9 9.65 -23.83 13.47
C GLU A 9 9.80 -22.73 12.42
N THR A 10 10.94 -22.00 12.41
CA THR A 10 11.20 -20.98 11.41
C THR A 10 11.25 -21.55 10.01
N ASN A 11 11.93 -22.70 9.81
CA ASN A 11 11.95 -23.37 8.50
C ASN A 11 10.54 -23.75 8.04
N LYS A 12 9.70 -24.24 8.94
CA LYS A 12 8.31 -24.58 8.64
C LYS A 12 7.50 -23.35 8.23
N MET A 13 7.67 -22.23 8.95
CA MET A 13 7.02 -20.98 8.61
C MET A 13 7.36 -20.52 7.17
N ILE A 14 8.61 -20.72 6.74
CA ILE A 14 9.08 -20.36 5.40
C ILE A 14 8.60 -21.35 4.34
N GLU A 15 8.81 -22.66 4.55
CA GLU A 15 8.59 -23.67 3.53
C GLU A 15 7.13 -24.06 3.33
N GLN A 16 6.30 -23.98 4.39
CA GLN A 16 4.94 -24.51 4.42
C GLN A 16 3.86 -23.46 4.71
N GLU A 17 4.21 -22.34 5.33
CA GLU A 17 3.26 -21.37 5.87
C GLU A 17 3.37 -19.98 5.19
N ASN A 18 4.07 -19.90 4.06
CA ASN A 18 4.23 -18.70 3.23
C ASN A 18 4.79 -17.47 3.96
N LEU A 19 5.73 -17.66 4.92
CA LEU A 19 6.47 -16.55 5.49
C LEU A 19 7.38 -15.94 4.43
N ASP A 20 7.23 -14.66 4.15
CA ASP A 20 8.13 -13.92 3.28
C ASP A 20 8.56 -12.57 3.87
N VAL A 21 9.71 -12.10 3.39
CA VAL A 21 10.05 -10.68 3.42
C VAL A 21 9.52 -10.10 2.12
N ARG A 22 8.37 -9.42 2.24
CA ARG A 22 7.66 -8.89 1.09
C ARG A 22 8.49 -7.90 0.31
N THR A 23 9.30 -7.09 0.99
CA THR A 23 10.15 -6.12 0.34
C THR A 23 11.30 -5.64 1.22
N ILE A 24 12.46 -5.39 0.58
CA ILE A 24 13.45 -4.43 1.05
C ILE A 24 13.25 -3.17 0.22
N THR A 25 12.94 -2.06 0.87
CA THR A 25 12.71 -0.76 0.23
C THR A 25 13.76 0.24 0.68
N MET A 26 14.51 0.81 -0.26
CA MET A 26 15.41 1.92 0.02
C MET A 26 14.66 3.24 -0.15
N GLY A 27 14.50 3.99 0.95
CA GLY A 27 14.05 5.38 0.91
C GLY A 27 15.20 6.28 0.49
N ILE A 28 14.97 7.23 -0.42
CA ILE A 28 15.98 8.16 -0.94
C ILE A 28 15.41 9.57 -0.97
N ASN A 29 16.08 10.49 -0.26
CA ASN A 29 15.77 11.92 -0.34
C ASN A 29 16.28 12.49 -1.66
N LEU A 30 15.43 13.22 -2.37
CA LEU A 30 15.76 13.84 -3.67
C LEU A 30 15.72 15.38 -3.63
N LEU A 31 15.59 16.01 -2.45
CA LEU A 31 15.47 17.47 -2.35
C LEU A 31 16.72 18.19 -2.88
N ASP A 32 17.90 17.62 -2.69
CA ASP A 32 19.18 18.13 -3.20
C ASP A 32 19.37 17.94 -4.72
N CYS A 33 18.50 17.17 -5.36
CA CYS A 33 18.47 17.02 -6.82
C CYS A 33 17.77 18.18 -7.54
N ALA A 34 17.04 19.03 -6.80
CA ALA A 34 16.24 20.11 -7.38
C ALA A 34 17.09 21.08 -8.19
N ASP A 35 16.63 21.43 -9.37
CA ASP A 35 17.24 22.41 -10.26
C ASP A 35 16.13 23.15 -11.04
N SER A 36 16.43 24.31 -11.58
CA SER A 36 15.52 25.07 -12.45
C SER A 36 15.50 24.57 -13.90
N ASN A 37 16.54 23.84 -14.31
CA ASN A 37 16.64 23.18 -15.60
C ASN A 37 16.16 21.72 -15.46
N LEU A 38 15.16 21.35 -16.23
CA LEU A 38 14.55 20.02 -16.17
C LEU A 38 15.54 18.88 -16.53
N GLU A 39 16.41 19.09 -17.50
CA GLU A 39 17.39 18.07 -17.90
C GLU A 39 18.42 17.83 -16.78
N VAL A 40 18.89 18.89 -16.13
CA VAL A 40 19.80 18.81 -14.99
C VAL A 40 19.12 18.13 -13.81
N LEU A 41 17.87 18.49 -13.48
CA LEU A 41 17.06 17.84 -12.46
C LEU A 41 16.94 16.33 -12.73
N CYS A 42 16.56 15.95 -13.94
CA CYS A 42 16.44 14.55 -14.33
C CYS A 42 17.76 13.79 -14.20
N GLN A 43 18.87 14.41 -14.60
CA GLN A 43 20.20 13.79 -14.49
C GLN A 43 20.63 13.64 -13.03
N ASN A 44 20.37 14.64 -12.16
CA ASN A 44 20.65 14.56 -10.74
C ASN A 44 19.87 13.42 -10.07
N ILE A 45 18.57 13.33 -10.34
CA ILE A 45 17.70 12.24 -9.84
C ILE A 45 18.24 10.87 -10.28
N TYR A 46 18.53 10.72 -11.57
CA TYR A 46 19.06 9.47 -12.11
C TYR A 46 20.37 9.06 -11.44
N ASN A 47 21.34 9.98 -11.36
CA ASN A 47 22.64 9.73 -10.77
C ASN A 47 22.54 9.37 -9.29
N LYS A 48 21.71 10.07 -8.52
CA LYS A 48 21.54 9.81 -7.08
C LYS A 48 20.91 8.43 -6.84
N ILE A 49 19.85 8.10 -7.53
CA ILE A 49 19.16 6.81 -7.39
C ILE A 49 20.09 5.67 -7.81
N THR A 50 20.70 5.73 -8.99
CA THR A 50 21.57 4.67 -9.49
C THR A 50 22.85 4.53 -8.67
N GLY A 51 23.35 5.62 -8.10
CA GLY A 51 24.51 5.60 -7.21
C GLY A 51 24.22 4.93 -5.87
N LEU A 52 23.15 5.34 -5.17
CA LEU A 52 22.81 4.84 -3.83
C LEU A 52 22.26 3.40 -3.87
N ALA A 53 21.39 3.08 -4.82
CA ALA A 53 20.73 1.78 -4.88
C ALA A 53 21.46 0.73 -5.74
N LYS A 54 22.69 1.02 -6.19
CA LYS A 54 23.48 0.15 -7.09
C LYS A 54 23.52 -1.31 -6.67
N ASN A 55 23.64 -1.57 -5.38
CA ASN A 55 23.81 -2.91 -4.85
C ASN A 55 22.53 -3.46 -4.19
N LEU A 56 21.41 -2.74 -4.23
CA LEU A 56 20.18 -3.10 -3.49
C LEU A 56 19.64 -4.47 -3.88
N VAL A 57 19.51 -4.73 -5.18
CA VAL A 57 18.95 -5.99 -5.70
C VAL A 57 19.88 -7.15 -5.36
N GLN A 58 21.17 -7.03 -5.65
CA GLN A 58 22.14 -8.10 -5.36
C GLN A 58 22.21 -8.41 -3.87
N THR A 59 22.23 -7.37 -3.01
CA THR A 59 22.21 -7.54 -1.56
C THR A 59 20.98 -8.31 -1.09
N GLY A 60 19.80 -7.97 -1.63
CA GLY A 60 18.56 -8.70 -1.31
C GLY A 60 18.61 -10.17 -1.73
N GLU A 61 19.14 -10.47 -2.92
CA GLU A 61 19.31 -11.86 -3.40
C GLU A 61 20.29 -12.65 -2.53
N ASP A 62 21.41 -12.04 -2.14
CA ASP A 62 22.43 -12.68 -1.33
C ASP A 62 21.90 -12.98 0.08
N ILE A 63 21.18 -12.05 0.71
CA ILE A 63 20.55 -12.26 2.02
C ILE A 63 19.49 -13.36 1.93
N SER A 64 18.66 -13.35 0.88
CA SER A 64 17.65 -14.37 0.66
C SER A 64 18.26 -15.77 0.59
N LYS A 65 19.35 -15.93 -0.16
CA LYS A 65 20.07 -17.21 -0.30
C LYS A 65 20.73 -17.64 1.02
N GLU A 66 21.36 -16.71 1.71
CA GLU A 66 22.12 -17.00 2.92
C GLU A 66 21.22 -17.37 4.10
N PHE A 67 20.09 -16.66 4.25
CA PHE A 67 19.16 -16.87 5.37
C PHE A 67 18.06 -17.88 5.05
N GLY A 68 17.91 -18.27 3.78
CA GLY A 68 16.83 -19.14 3.34
C GLY A 68 15.44 -18.51 3.40
N VAL A 69 15.34 -17.18 3.57
CA VAL A 69 14.07 -16.46 3.65
C VAL A 69 13.79 -15.77 2.32
N PRO A 70 12.65 -16.03 1.66
CA PRO A 70 12.30 -15.33 0.43
C PRO A 70 12.23 -13.83 0.62
N ILE A 71 12.95 -13.07 -0.22
CA ILE A 71 12.82 -11.61 -0.31
C ILE A 71 12.21 -11.30 -1.68
N VAL A 72 10.89 -11.11 -1.68
CA VAL A 72 10.10 -11.12 -2.92
C VAL A 72 10.39 -9.91 -3.79
N ASN A 73 10.46 -8.72 -3.19
CA ASN A 73 10.70 -7.48 -3.92
C ASN A 73 11.87 -6.68 -3.36
N LYS A 74 12.53 -5.94 -4.25
CA LYS A 74 13.50 -4.88 -3.94
C LYS A 74 12.96 -3.61 -4.59
N ARG A 75 12.74 -2.58 -3.78
CA ARG A 75 11.98 -1.38 -4.17
C ARG A 75 12.70 -0.11 -3.73
N ILE A 76 12.30 1.01 -4.29
CA ILE A 76 12.78 2.33 -3.91
C ILE A 76 11.57 3.21 -3.61
N SER A 77 11.62 3.98 -2.54
CA SER A 77 10.70 5.09 -2.27
C SER A 77 11.47 6.40 -2.28
N ILE A 78 10.88 7.44 -2.88
CA ILE A 78 11.57 8.72 -3.05
C ILE A 78 10.75 9.87 -2.47
N THR A 79 11.41 10.99 -2.21
CA THR A 79 10.73 12.25 -1.85
C THR A 79 9.61 12.53 -2.86
N PRO A 80 8.41 12.97 -2.41
CA PRO A 80 7.32 13.32 -3.30
C PRO A 80 7.77 14.25 -4.43
N ILE A 81 7.66 13.78 -5.67
CA ILE A 81 8.21 14.47 -6.86
C ILE A 81 7.60 15.85 -7.07
N ALA A 82 6.38 16.11 -6.59
CA ALA A 82 5.80 17.45 -6.62
C ALA A 82 6.66 18.49 -5.89
N LEU A 83 7.39 18.10 -4.84
CA LEU A 83 8.29 18.99 -4.11
C LEU A 83 9.59 19.24 -4.88
N VAL A 84 10.12 18.19 -5.50
CA VAL A 84 11.42 18.24 -6.21
C VAL A 84 11.30 18.93 -7.57
N GLY A 85 10.22 18.66 -8.31
CA GLY A 85 10.00 19.16 -9.67
C GLY A 85 9.48 20.61 -9.76
N GLY A 86 9.09 21.21 -8.62
CA GLY A 86 8.35 22.48 -8.61
C GLY A 86 9.06 23.68 -9.24
N THR A 87 10.38 23.70 -9.25
CA THR A 87 11.19 24.77 -9.85
C THR A 87 11.37 24.58 -11.36
N ALA A 88 11.48 23.37 -11.85
CA ALA A 88 11.76 23.04 -13.24
C ALA A 88 10.47 22.89 -14.07
N CYS A 89 9.47 22.17 -13.54
CA CYS A 89 8.28 21.78 -14.29
C CYS A 89 7.29 22.95 -14.48
N LYS A 90 6.87 23.18 -15.72
CA LYS A 90 5.90 24.21 -16.10
C LYS A 90 4.62 23.62 -16.66
N THR A 91 4.67 22.38 -17.12
CA THR A 91 3.59 21.62 -17.74
C THR A 91 3.50 20.21 -17.15
N PRO A 92 2.36 19.51 -17.28
CA PRO A 92 2.26 18.10 -16.90
C PRO A 92 3.28 17.21 -17.65
N ASP A 93 3.60 17.51 -18.90
CA ASP A 93 4.56 16.76 -19.71
C ASP A 93 6.00 16.83 -19.17
N ASP A 94 6.36 17.90 -18.49
CA ASP A 94 7.67 17.99 -17.81
C ASP A 94 7.76 16.96 -16.69
N TYR A 95 6.68 16.76 -15.92
CA TYR A 95 6.61 15.71 -14.91
C TYR A 95 6.67 14.31 -15.53
N VAL A 96 6.08 14.09 -16.69
CA VAL A 96 6.19 12.80 -17.42
C VAL A 96 7.65 12.49 -17.77
N GLN A 97 8.48 13.49 -18.06
CA GLN A 97 9.91 13.27 -18.30
C GLN A 97 10.63 12.78 -17.02
N ILE A 98 10.27 13.34 -15.85
CA ILE A 98 10.78 12.83 -14.58
C ILE A 98 10.34 11.38 -14.37
N ALA A 99 9.07 11.04 -14.62
CA ALA A 99 8.58 9.66 -14.51
C ALA A 99 9.37 8.68 -15.38
N LYS A 100 9.65 9.06 -16.65
CA LYS A 100 10.48 8.25 -17.54
C LYS A 100 11.93 8.10 -17.06
N THR A 101 12.48 9.14 -16.44
CA THR A 101 13.83 9.09 -15.84
C THR A 101 13.87 8.11 -14.67
N LEU A 102 12.85 8.14 -13.80
CA LEU A 102 12.71 7.20 -12.70
C LEU A 102 12.54 5.77 -13.19
N ASP A 103 11.72 5.55 -14.22
CA ASP A 103 11.49 4.22 -14.80
C ASP A 103 12.76 3.64 -15.44
N LYS A 104 13.54 4.51 -16.12
CA LYS A 104 14.86 4.14 -16.66
C LYS A 104 15.82 3.72 -15.53
N ALA A 105 15.89 4.48 -14.44
CA ALA A 105 16.72 4.14 -13.29
C ALA A 105 16.27 2.82 -12.66
N ALA A 106 14.96 2.60 -12.50
CA ALA A 106 14.41 1.35 -11.99
C ALA A 106 14.77 0.14 -12.87
N GLY A 107 14.69 0.30 -14.20
CA GLY A 107 15.07 -0.74 -15.15
C GLY A 107 16.55 -1.10 -15.09
N GLU A 108 17.44 -0.12 -14.98
CA GLU A 108 18.89 -0.34 -14.88
C GLU A 108 19.26 -1.04 -13.58
N LEU A 109 18.66 -0.64 -12.46
CA LEU A 109 18.92 -1.25 -11.16
C LEU A 109 18.27 -2.63 -10.99
N GLY A 110 17.30 -2.98 -11.84
CA GLY A 110 16.53 -4.22 -11.72
C GLY A 110 15.54 -4.20 -10.54
N VAL A 111 15.21 -3.05 -9.96
CA VAL A 111 14.22 -2.96 -8.90
C VAL A 111 12.80 -3.16 -9.44
N ASN A 112 11.93 -3.70 -8.62
CA ASN A 112 10.56 -4.00 -9.02
C ASN A 112 9.74 -2.72 -9.26
N PHE A 113 9.83 -1.75 -8.33
CA PHE A 113 9.08 -0.49 -8.37
C PHE A 113 9.83 0.67 -7.75
N ILE A 114 9.49 1.89 -8.20
CA ILE A 114 9.80 3.15 -7.52
C ILE A 114 8.48 3.84 -7.17
N GLY A 115 8.26 4.11 -5.87
CA GLY A 115 7.16 4.92 -5.35
C GLY A 115 7.63 6.32 -4.98
N GLY A 116 6.69 7.28 -4.99
CA GLY A 116 6.99 8.68 -4.68
C GLY A 116 6.77 9.62 -5.86
N TYR A 117 6.22 9.14 -6.98
CA TYR A 117 5.62 10.01 -7.98
C TYR A 117 4.34 10.61 -7.42
N SER A 118 4.48 11.46 -6.40
CA SER A 118 3.45 11.77 -5.42
C SER A 118 3.34 13.25 -5.10
N ALA A 119 2.18 13.65 -4.53
CA ALA A 119 1.93 14.97 -3.97
C ALA A 119 1.18 14.87 -2.64
N ILE A 120 1.44 15.82 -1.73
CA ILE A 120 0.78 15.93 -0.43
C ILE A 120 -0.09 17.19 -0.45
N VAL A 121 -1.40 17.02 -0.66
CA VAL A 121 -2.36 18.10 -0.90
C VAL A 121 -3.45 18.21 0.16
N SER A 122 -3.25 17.57 1.32
CA SER A 122 -4.26 17.49 2.39
C SER A 122 -4.73 18.83 2.91
N LYS A 123 -3.89 19.87 2.85
CA LYS A 123 -4.27 21.22 3.30
C LYS A 123 -4.54 22.21 2.17
N GLY A 124 -3.90 22.03 1.06
CA GLY A 124 -4.00 22.86 -0.14
C GLY A 124 -3.18 22.22 -1.25
N MET A 125 -3.41 22.70 -2.46
CA MET A 125 -2.75 22.21 -3.66
C MET A 125 -2.01 23.37 -4.31
N SER A 126 -0.69 23.25 -4.44
CA SER A 126 0.13 24.20 -5.18
C SER A 126 0.00 23.97 -6.68
N ARG A 127 0.52 24.90 -7.50
CA ARG A 127 0.60 24.70 -8.95
C ARG A 127 1.44 23.46 -9.30
N SER A 128 2.52 23.23 -8.58
CA SER A 128 3.39 22.07 -8.75
C SER A 128 2.64 20.77 -8.53
N ASP A 129 1.87 20.68 -7.42
CA ASP A 129 1.04 19.52 -7.11
C ASP A 129 0.02 19.25 -8.20
N GLU A 130 -0.69 20.28 -8.67
CA GLU A 130 -1.69 20.15 -9.73
C GLU A 130 -1.09 19.66 -11.05
N LEU A 131 0.08 20.19 -11.44
CA LEU A 131 0.77 19.76 -12.66
C LEU A 131 1.19 18.29 -12.57
N LEU A 132 1.73 17.86 -11.41
CA LEU A 132 2.07 16.46 -11.19
C LEU A 132 0.81 15.58 -11.26
N ILE A 133 -0.26 15.94 -10.54
CA ILE A 133 -1.50 15.16 -10.52
C ILE A 133 -2.06 14.98 -11.92
N ARG A 134 -2.11 16.04 -12.72
CA ARG A 134 -2.57 15.98 -14.12
C ARG A 134 -1.65 15.19 -15.05
N SER A 135 -0.40 14.96 -14.66
CA SER A 135 0.54 14.14 -15.44
C SER A 135 0.39 12.63 -15.17
N ILE A 136 -0.26 12.22 -14.07
CA ILE A 136 -0.36 10.83 -13.62
C ILE A 136 -0.88 9.89 -14.70
N PRO A 137 -1.99 10.16 -15.42
CA PRO A 137 -2.50 9.24 -16.42
C PRO A 137 -1.45 8.89 -17.47
N LYS A 138 -0.81 9.91 -18.03
CA LYS A 138 0.22 9.74 -19.05
C LYS A 138 1.49 9.10 -18.51
N ALA A 139 1.91 9.48 -17.29
CA ALA A 139 3.08 8.91 -16.63
C ALA A 139 2.90 7.39 -16.39
N LEU A 140 1.77 6.97 -15.82
CA LEU A 140 1.51 5.56 -15.54
C LEU A 140 1.22 4.72 -16.79
N ALA A 141 0.74 5.35 -17.86
CA ALA A 141 0.54 4.68 -19.14
C ALA A 141 1.86 4.39 -19.87
N CYS A 142 2.87 5.29 -19.74
CA CYS A 142 4.14 5.18 -20.47
C CYS A 142 5.31 4.64 -19.64
N THR A 143 5.09 4.22 -18.38
CA THR A 143 6.09 3.63 -17.49
C THR A 143 5.62 2.28 -16.94
N GLU A 144 6.57 1.40 -16.61
CA GLU A 144 6.27 0.08 -16.09
C GLU A 144 6.38 0.00 -14.56
N ARG A 145 7.41 0.63 -13.99
CA ARG A 145 7.83 0.44 -12.60
C ARG A 145 7.51 1.62 -11.68
N ILE A 146 6.82 2.64 -12.17
CA ILE A 146 6.50 3.83 -11.39
C ILE A 146 5.15 3.69 -10.72
N CYS A 147 5.11 4.00 -9.42
CA CYS A 147 3.89 4.08 -8.62
C CYS A 147 3.66 5.50 -8.11
N SER A 148 2.39 5.87 -8.02
CA SER A 148 1.95 7.21 -7.64
C SER A 148 1.00 7.17 -6.45
N SER A 149 1.09 8.19 -5.59
CA SER A 149 0.13 8.38 -4.51
C SER A 149 -0.14 9.86 -4.24
N ILE A 150 -1.40 10.15 -3.89
CA ILE A 150 -1.82 11.52 -3.56
C ILE A 150 -2.46 11.52 -2.18
N ASN A 151 -1.88 12.27 -1.24
CA ASN A 151 -2.43 12.41 0.11
C ASN A 151 -3.39 13.59 0.18
N VAL A 152 -4.69 13.32 0.14
CA VAL A 152 -5.76 14.33 0.04
C VAL A 152 -6.33 14.79 1.38
N GLY A 153 -5.99 14.09 2.47
CA GLY A 153 -6.56 14.38 3.78
C GLY A 153 -5.65 14.00 4.95
N SER A 154 -5.93 14.57 6.10
CA SER A 154 -5.34 14.14 7.36
C SER A 154 -6.23 14.52 8.54
N THR A 155 -6.00 13.83 9.66
CA THR A 155 -6.65 14.15 10.94
C THR A 155 -6.42 15.60 11.38
N LYS A 156 -5.26 16.19 11.02
CA LYS A 156 -4.90 17.57 11.39
C LYS A 156 -5.49 18.62 10.46
N THR A 157 -5.68 18.30 9.19
CA THR A 157 -6.01 19.28 8.15
C THR A 157 -7.42 19.14 7.60
N GLY A 158 -8.10 18.03 7.86
CA GLY A 158 -9.36 17.71 7.20
C GLY A 158 -9.14 17.09 5.83
N ILE A 159 -10.13 17.16 4.94
CA ILE A 159 -10.13 16.58 3.60
C ILE A 159 -10.20 17.70 2.57
N ASN A 160 -9.29 17.70 1.62
CA ASN A 160 -9.28 18.61 0.48
C ASN A 160 -10.20 18.07 -0.63
N MET A 161 -11.45 18.57 -0.66
CA MET A 161 -12.47 18.08 -1.61
C MET A 161 -12.20 18.47 -3.06
N ASP A 162 -11.43 19.54 -3.30
CA ASP A 162 -11.01 19.90 -4.65
C ASP A 162 -10.02 18.86 -5.19
N ALA A 163 -9.07 18.41 -4.35
CA ALA A 163 -8.16 17.32 -4.69
C ALA A 163 -8.90 15.98 -4.83
N VAL A 164 -9.86 15.68 -3.96
CA VAL A 164 -10.70 14.47 -4.05
C VAL A 164 -11.45 14.41 -5.37
N LYS A 165 -12.08 15.52 -5.78
CA LYS A 165 -12.75 15.63 -7.09
C LYS A 165 -11.78 15.38 -8.24
N LEU A 166 -10.64 16.06 -8.22
CA LEU A 166 -9.63 15.90 -9.25
C LEU A 166 -9.12 14.45 -9.33
N MET A 167 -8.93 13.77 -8.19
CA MET A 167 -8.47 12.38 -8.19
C MET A 167 -9.48 11.41 -8.80
N GLY A 168 -10.78 11.61 -8.63
CA GLY A 168 -11.79 10.82 -9.33
C GLY A 168 -11.70 10.97 -10.86
N GLU A 169 -11.43 12.18 -11.36
CA GLU A 169 -11.19 12.44 -12.77
C GLU A 169 -9.91 11.76 -13.26
N ILE A 170 -8.81 11.90 -12.52
CA ILE A 170 -7.50 11.30 -12.83
C ILE A 170 -7.54 9.77 -12.85
N ILE A 171 -8.25 9.13 -11.91
CA ILE A 171 -8.42 7.67 -11.91
C ILE A 171 -9.16 7.22 -13.17
N LYS A 172 -10.23 7.91 -13.57
CA LYS A 172 -10.96 7.62 -14.80
C LYS A 172 -10.08 7.77 -16.05
N GLU A 173 -9.32 8.84 -16.13
CA GLU A 173 -8.40 9.10 -17.25
C GLU A 173 -7.29 8.05 -17.28
N THR A 174 -6.73 7.68 -16.11
CA THR A 174 -5.71 6.62 -16.01
C THR A 174 -6.25 5.27 -16.48
N ALA A 175 -7.47 4.94 -16.10
CA ALA A 175 -8.14 3.72 -16.54
C ALA A 175 -8.29 3.68 -18.06
N GLU A 176 -8.77 4.77 -18.68
CA GLU A 176 -8.95 4.87 -20.12
C GLU A 176 -7.61 4.81 -20.86
N MET A 177 -6.57 5.51 -20.38
CA MET A 177 -5.23 5.49 -21.00
C MET A 177 -4.52 4.15 -20.89
N THR A 178 -4.96 3.27 -20.01
CA THR A 178 -4.36 1.94 -19.80
C THR A 178 -5.34 0.79 -20.07
N LYS A 179 -6.43 1.04 -20.77
CA LYS A 179 -7.49 0.07 -21.05
C LYS A 179 -7.03 -1.18 -21.79
N GLU A 180 -6.03 -1.07 -22.66
CA GLU A 180 -5.44 -2.21 -23.38
C GLU A 180 -4.68 -3.20 -22.45
N ARG A 181 -4.53 -2.82 -21.19
CA ARG A 181 -3.93 -3.61 -20.10
C ARG A 181 -4.88 -3.67 -18.91
N ASP A 182 -6.17 -3.87 -19.14
CA ASP A 182 -7.21 -3.98 -18.12
C ASP A 182 -7.20 -2.85 -17.06
N SER A 183 -6.92 -1.62 -17.51
CA SER A 183 -6.82 -0.42 -16.65
C SER A 183 -5.76 -0.53 -15.55
N LEU A 184 -4.69 -1.32 -15.77
CA LEU A 184 -3.62 -1.64 -14.81
C LEU A 184 -2.90 -0.40 -14.26
N GLY A 185 -2.93 0.74 -14.95
CA GLY A 185 -2.40 2.00 -14.44
C GLY A 185 -3.00 2.37 -13.08
N CYS A 186 -4.29 2.08 -12.88
CA CYS A 186 -4.98 2.37 -11.62
C CYS A 186 -4.48 1.49 -10.45
N ALA A 187 -3.96 0.29 -10.72
CA ALA A 187 -3.34 -0.56 -9.69
C ALA A 187 -2.03 0.04 -9.14
N LYS A 188 -1.42 0.99 -9.87
CA LYS A 188 -0.20 1.71 -9.48
C LYS A 188 -0.49 3.11 -8.90
N LEU A 189 -1.74 3.45 -8.66
CA LEU A 189 -2.20 4.74 -8.16
C LEU A 189 -3.01 4.57 -6.87
N VAL A 190 -2.60 5.28 -5.81
CA VAL A 190 -3.29 5.25 -4.51
C VAL A 190 -3.64 6.66 -4.07
N VAL A 191 -4.86 6.87 -3.59
CA VAL A 191 -5.26 8.09 -2.89
C VAL A 191 -5.27 7.83 -1.39
N LEU A 192 -4.61 8.68 -0.62
CA LEU A 192 -4.34 8.48 0.79
C LEU A 192 -4.95 9.56 1.68
N CYS A 193 -5.29 9.18 2.90
CA CYS A 193 -5.47 10.07 4.05
C CYS A 193 -4.56 9.60 5.19
N ASN A 194 -3.87 10.55 5.87
CA ASN A 194 -2.87 10.24 6.90
C ASN A 194 -1.75 9.30 6.41
N ALA A 195 -1.20 9.56 5.23
CA ALA A 195 -0.11 8.75 4.68
C ALA A 195 1.11 8.76 5.60
N PRO A 196 1.72 7.60 5.92
CA PRO A 196 2.97 7.53 6.65
C PRO A 196 4.16 7.89 5.75
N ASP A 197 5.19 8.49 6.34
CA ASP A 197 6.38 8.97 5.64
C ASP A 197 7.41 7.87 5.33
N ASP A 198 7.26 6.70 5.96
CA ASP A 198 8.22 5.59 5.99
C ASP A 198 7.70 4.27 5.40
N ASN A 199 6.58 4.29 4.69
CA ASN A 199 5.92 3.11 4.17
C ASN A 199 6.78 2.35 3.12
N PRO A 200 7.17 1.07 3.38
CA PRO A 200 7.93 0.27 2.41
C PRO A 200 7.04 -0.42 1.35
N PHE A 201 5.73 -0.48 1.58
CA PHE A 201 4.80 -1.13 0.66
C PHE A 201 4.42 -0.21 -0.49
N MET A 202 4.57 -0.72 -1.72
CA MET A 202 4.41 0.04 -2.95
C MET A 202 2.94 0.34 -3.29
N ALA A 203 2.75 1.08 -4.29
CA ALA A 203 1.74 1.97 -4.75
C ALA A 203 1.61 3.24 -3.87
N GLY A 204 1.43 3.13 -2.55
CA GLY A 204 1.32 4.28 -1.65
C GLY A 204 2.63 4.82 -1.07
N ALA A 205 3.76 4.16 -1.33
CA ALA A 205 5.05 4.52 -0.72
C ALA A 205 5.59 5.85 -1.24
N PHE A 206 6.16 6.63 -0.34
CA PHE A 206 7.07 7.75 -0.62
C PHE A 206 8.04 7.90 0.55
N HIS A 207 9.10 8.66 0.36
CA HIS A 207 10.08 8.98 1.38
C HIS A 207 9.79 10.38 1.92
N GLY A 208 9.46 10.48 3.21
CA GLY A 208 9.07 11.72 3.85
C GLY A 208 10.20 12.76 3.91
N VAL A 209 9.85 14.03 4.00
CA VAL A 209 10.82 15.13 4.02
C VAL A 209 11.64 15.21 5.32
N SER A 210 11.17 14.57 6.40
CA SER A 210 11.86 14.48 7.68
C SER A 210 12.70 13.21 7.84
N GLU A 211 12.67 12.34 6.85
CA GLU A 211 13.45 11.11 6.83
C GLU A 211 14.93 11.36 6.50
N PRO A 212 15.86 10.42 6.82
CA PRO A 212 17.27 10.52 6.46
C PRO A 212 17.49 10.63 4.94
N ASP A 213 18.72 10.99 4.53
CA ASP A 213 19.07 11.08 3.11
C ASP A 213 18.91 9.75 2.36
N ALA A 214 19.19 8.64 3.04
CA ALA A 214 18.81 7.30 2.60
C ALA A 214 18.50 6.41 3.81
N VAL A 215 17.56 5.46 3.66
CA VAL A 215 17.14 4.55 4.73
C VAL A 215 16.71 3.21 4.14
N ILE A 216 16.88 2.12 4.90
CA ILE A 216 16.35 0.80 4.54
C ILE A 216 15.11 0.52 5.40
N ASN A 217 13.97 0.35 4.75
CA ASN A 217 12.72 -0.09 5.34
C ASN A 217 12.38 -1.50 4.85
N VAL A 218 11.86 -2.36 5.71
CA VAL A 218 11.55 -3.75 5.36
C VAL A 218 10.09 -4.04 5.65
N GLY A 219 9.41 -4.59 4.66
CA GLY A 219 8.06 -5.12 4.82
C GLY A 219 8.10 -6.64 4.97
N VAL A 220 7.48 -7.17 6.03
CA VAL A 220 7.33 -8.60 6.25
C VAL A 220 5.87 -9.00 6.23
N SER A 221 5.58 -10.19 5.74
CA SER A 221 4.23 -10.71 5.63
C SER A 221 4.19 -12.19 6.01
N GLY A 222 3.01 -12.68 6.33
CA GLY A 222 2.79 -14.07 6.69
C GLY A 222 1.35 -14.35 7.15
N PRO A 223 0.33 -14.01 6.33
CA PRO A 223 -1.05 -14.42 6.62
C PRO A 223 -1.14 -15.93 6.82
N GLY A 224 -0.47 -16.72 5.98
CA GLY A 224 -0.44 -18.18 6.09
C GLY A 224 0.11 -18.67 7.43
N VAL A 225 1.14 -18.02 7.99
CA VAL A 225 1.69 -18.37 9.30
C VAL A 225 0.67 -18.16 10.41
N VAL A 226 -0.04 -17.02 10.38
CA VAL A 226 -1.10 -16.73 11.36
C VAL A 226 -2.27 -17.69 11.20
N LYS A 227 -2.73 -17.93 9.98
CA LYS A 227 -3.78 -18.91 9.68
C LYS A 227 -3.44 -20.29 10.25
N TYR A 228 -2.27 -20.81 9.90
CA TYR A 228 -1.83 -22.12 10.39
C TYR A 228 -1.78 -22.20 11.91
N ALA A 229 -1.28 -21.16 12.59
CA ALA A 229 -1.26 -21.12 14.04
C ALA A 229 -2.66 -21.17 14.65
N LEU A 230 -3.66 -20.53 14.01
CA LEU A 230 -5.05 -20.55 14.46
C LEU A 230 -5.74 -21.90 14.22
N GLU A 231 -5.43 -22.59 13.13
CA GLU A 231 -5.92 -23.95 12.86
C GLU A 231 -5.61 -24.92 14.01
N GLN A 232 -4.46 -24.78 14.67
CA GLN A 232 -4.03 -25.63 15.79
C GLN A 232 -4.85 -25.40 17.06
N ILE A 233 -5.60 -24.32 17.15
CA ILE A 233 -6.35 -23.92 18.35
C ILE A 233 -7.84 -23.73 18.08
N ARG A 234 -8.36 -24.31 17.01
CA ARG A 234 -9.80 -24.25 16.69
C ARG A 234 -10.68 -24.56 17.90
N GLY A 235 -11.71 -23.74 18.12
CA GLY A 235 -12.65 -23.90 19.23
C GLY A 235 -12.14 -23.43 20.60
N LYS A 236 -10.94 -22.85 20.69
CA LYS A 236 -10.45 -22.21 21.91
C LYS A 236 -11.06 -20.82 22.09
N SER A 237 -10.92 -20.26 23.30
CA SER A 237 -11.45 -18.93 23.64
C SER A 237 -10.70 -17.80 22.91
N PHE A 238 -11.32 -16.61 22.87
CA PHE A 238 -10.68 -15.42 22.29
C PHE A 238 -9.37 -15.04 22.98
N GLU A 239 -9.21 -15.30 24.27
CA GLU A 239 -7.95 -15.03 24.99
C GLU A 239 -6.80 -15.87 24.42
N VAL A 240 -7.04 -17.17 24.18
CA VAL A 240 -6.05 -18.08 23.58
C VAL A 240 -5.74 -17.65 22.16
N LEU A 241 -6.76 -17.27 21.39
CA LEU A 241 -6.62 -16.79 20.03
C LEU A 241 -5.79 -15.51 19.96
N CYS A 242 -6.08 -14.51 20.78
CA CYS A 242 -5.31 -13.27 20.89
C CYS A 242 -3.84 -13.53 21.20
N GLU A 243 -3.56 -14.38 22.18
CA GLU A 243 -2.18 -14.70 22.57
C GLU A 243 -1.43 -15.42 21.44
N THR A 244 -2.11 -16.31 20.70
CA THR A 244 -1.53 -17.02 19.56
C THR A 244 -1.17 -16.06 18.43
N ILE A 245 -2.08 -15.16 18.03
CA ILE A 245 -1.81 -14.16 16.98
C ILE A 245 -0.61 -13.28 17.39
N LYS A 246 -0.62 -12.78 18.61
CA LYS A 246 0.44 -11.90 19.13
C LYS A 246 1.81 -12.57 19.09
N ARG A 247 1.91 -13.83 19.54
CA ARG A 247 3.15 -14.61 19.51
C ARG A 247 3.64 -14.88 18.10
N THR A 248 2.73 -15.19 17.18
CA THR A 248 3.05 -15.42 15.78
C THR A 248 3.57 -14.14 15.12
N ALA A 249 2.87 -13.02 15.31
CA ALA A 249 3.30 -11.71 14.83
C ALA A 249 4.68 -11.29 15.37
N PHE A 250 4.97 -11.58 16.65
CA PHE A 250 6.29 -11.39 17.23
C PHE A 250 7.39 -12.13 16.46
N LYS A 251 7.17 -13.42 16.14
CA LYS A 251 8.15 -14.24 15.41
C LYS A 251 8.38 -13.73 13.99
N ILE A 252 7.31 -13.42 13.27
CA ILE A 252 7.39 -12.85 11.93
C ILE A 252 8.22 -11.55 11.93
N THR A 253 7.96 -10.65 12.87
CA THR A 253 8.69 -9.37 13.00
C THR A 253 10.17 -9.58 13.27
N ARG A 254 10.53 -10.58 14.08
CA ARG A 254 11.94 -10.91 14.37
C ARG A 254 12.71 -11.34 13.12
N VAL A 255 12.07 -12.09 12.21
CA VAL A 255 12.67 -12.46 10.91
C VAL A 255 12.92 -11.20 10.08
N GLY A 256 11.93 -10.31 9.98
CA GLY A 256 12.09 -9.05 9.27
C GLY A 256 13.21 -8.17 9.84
N GLN A 257 13.35 -8.10 11.15
CA GLN A 257 14.44 -7.34 11.79
C GLN A 257 15.81 -7.89 11.45
N LEU A 258 15.97 -9.21 11.41
CA LEU A 258 17.22 -9.84 11.03
C LEU A 258 17.62 -9.43 9.60
N VAL A 259 16.69 -9.53 8.66
CA VAL A 259 16.92 -9.14 7.27
C VAL A 259 17.21 -7.63 7.14
N ALA A 260 16.46 -6.79 7.84
CA ALA A 260 16.64 -5.34 7.81
C ALA A 260 18.01 -4.89 8.32
N GLN A 261 18.47 -5.46 9.44
CA GLN A 261 19.78 -5.17 10.01
C GLN A 261 20.91 -5.60 9.09
N GLU A 262 20.80 -6.78 8.46
CA GLU A 262 21.81 -7.26 7.54
C GLU A 262 21.84 -6.47 6.23
N ALA A 263 20.67 -6.09 5.69
CA ALA A 263 20.58 -5.22 4.52
C ALA A 263 21.21 -3.84 4.79
N SER A 264 20.87 -3.22 5.93
CA SER A 264 21.46 -1.96 6.38
C SER A 264 22.97 -2.03 6.47
N ARG A 265 23.50 -3.10 7.08
CA ARG A 265 24.95 -3.31 7.25
C ARG A 265 25.67 -3.46 5.89
N ARG A 266 25.14 -4.29 4.96
CA ARG A 266 25.77 -4.54 3.65
C ARG A 266 25.72 -3.34 2.74
N LEU A 267 24.61 -2.60 2.77
CA LEU A 267 24.41 -1.40 1.94
C LEU A 267 25.02 -0.15 2.56
N ASN A 268 25.45 -0.19 3.82
CA ASN A 268 25.94 0.96 4.59
C ASN A 268 24.92 2.11 4.59
N VAL A 269 23.63 1.79 4.77
CA VAL A 269 22.50 2.72 4.82
C VAL A 269 21.76 2.50 6.15
N PRO A 270 21.37 3.54 6.89
CA PRO A 270 20.65 3.38 8.16
C PRO A 270 19.42 2.47 8.04
N PHE A 271 19.16 1.69 9.09
CA PHE A 271 17.92 0.96 9.23
C PHE A 271 16.83 1.90 9.75
N GLY A 272 15.70 1.98 9.05
CA GLY A 272 14.53 2.76 9.39
C GLY A 272 13.51 1.93 10.17
N ILE A 273 12.54 1.31 9.45
CA ILE A 273 11.44 0.58 10.08
C ILE A 273 11.24 -0.83 9.53
N ILE A 274 10.50 -1.62 10.32
CA ILE A 274 9.85 -2.85 9.89
C ILE A 274 8.35 -2.59 9.82
N ASP A 275 7.78 -2.85 8.67
CA ASP A 275 6.34 -2.89 8.48
C ASP A 275 5.88 -4.35 8.55
N LEU A 276 5.20 -4.71 9.63
CA LEU A 276 4.54 -6.01 9.76
C LEU A 276 3.12 -5.90 9.24
N SER A 277 2.95 -6.14 7.97
CA SER A 277 1.64 -6.14 7.33
C SER A 277 1.28 -7.54 6.86
N LEU A 278 0.17 -8.07 7.38
CA LEU A 278 -0.44 -9.28 6.82
C LEU A 278 -1.03 -8.92 5.46
N ALA A 279 -0.16 -8.90 4.45
CA ALA A 279 -0.50 -8.62 3.07
C ALA A 279 -0.63 -9.95 2.32
N PRO A 280 -1.84 -10.38 1.95
CA PRO A 280 -2.05 -11.65 1.29
C PRO A 280 -1.44 -11.71 -0.10
N THR A 281 -1.38 -12.91 -0.65
CA THR A 281 -1.06 -13.16 -2.06
C THR A 281 -2.10 -14.11 -2.64
N PRO A 282 -2.18 -14.23 -3.99
CA PRO A 282 -3.05 -15.23 -4.62
C PRO A 282 -2.67 -16.69 -4.32
N ALA A 283 -1.59 -16.93 -3.60
CA ALA A 283 -1.15 -18.26 -3.22
C ALA A 283 -2.13 -18.89 -2.22
N VAL A 284 -2.41 -20.17 -2.42
CA VAL A 284 -3.29 -20.94 -1.53
C VAL A 284 -2.75 -20.92 -0.10
N GLY A 285 -3.60 -20.55 0.85
CA GLY A 285 -3.27 -20.50 2.27
C GLY A 285 -2.62 -19.19 2.73
N ASP A 286 -2.33 -18.24 1.85
CA ASP A 286 -1.78 -16.92 2.20
C ASP A 286 -2.88 -15.85 2.12
N SER A 287 -3.90 -15.97 2.99
CA SER A 287 -5.14 -15.20 2.94
C SER A 287 -5.52 -14.63 4.31
N VAL A 288 -5.80 -13.33 4.36
CA VAL A 288 -6.41 -12.68 5.54
C VAL A 288 -7.87 -13.09 5.71
N ALA A 289 -8.58 -13.32 4.63
CA ALA A 289 -9.94 -13.85 4.66
C ALA A 289 -9.98 -15.21 5.35
N GLU A 290 -9.04 -16.12 5.05
CA GLU A 290 -8.96 -17.43 5.71
C GLU A 290 -8.62 -17.31 7.20
N ILE A 291 -7.82 -16.31 7.62
CA ILE A 291 -7.62 -16.01 9.04
C ILE A 291 -8.96 -15.66 9.71
N LEU A 292 -9.77 -14.82 9.07
CA LEU A 292 -11.09 -14.44 9.58
C LEU A 292 -12.03 -15.64 9.68
N GLN A 293 -11.93 -16.60 8.76
CA GLN A 293 -12.66 -17.87 8.83
C GLN A 293 -12.18 -18.74 10.00
N GLU A 294 -10.87 -18.84 10.25
CA GLU A 294 -10.35 -19.54 11.44
C GLU A 294 -10.76 -18.87 12.76
N ILE A 295 -11.02 -17.57 12.76
CA ILE A 295 -11.62 -16.87 13.93
C ILE A 295 -13.08 -17.28 14.16
N GLY A 296 -13.74 -17.82 13.13
CA GLY A 296 -15.10 -18.38 13.23
C GLY A 296 -16.15 -17.77 12.30
N LEU A 297 -15.74 -17.07 11.27
CA LEU A 297 -16.64 -16.52 10.25
C LEU A 297 -16.80 -17.53 9.10
N GLU A 298 -17.99 -17.68 8.57
CA GLU A 298 -18.23 -18.48 7.35
C GLU A 298 -17.56 -17.82 6.13
N TYR A 299 -17.78 -16.52 5.98
CA TYR A 299 -17.16 -15.66 4.97
C TYR A 299 -16.83 -14.29 5.54
N PRO A 300 -15.74 -13.62 5.11
CA PRO A 300 -15.57 -12.19 5.29
C PRO A 300 -16.79 -11.45 4.73
N GLY A 301 -17.32 -10.50 5.48
CA GLY A 301 -18.58 -9.82 5.13
C GLY A 301 -19.74 -10.20 6.06
N ALA A 302 -19.74 -11.40 6.63
CA ALA A 302 -20.71 -11.82 7.63
C ALA A 302 -20.74 -10.90 8.86
N PRO A 303 -21.85 -10.81 9.62
CA PRO A 303 -21.87 -10.14 10.92
C PRO A 303 -20.74 -10.66 11.83
N GLY A 304 -19.97 -9.75 12.44
CA GLY A 304 -18.79 -10.08 13.23
C GLY A 304 -17.45 -9.81 12.52
N THR A 305 -17.42 -9.69 11.18
CA THR A 305 -16.19 -9.49 10.42
C THR A 305 -15.38 -8.27 10.89
N THR A 306 -16.02 -7.11 11.08
CA THR A 306 -15.33 -5.90 11.55
C THR A 306 -14.74 -6.10 12.95
N ALA A 307 -15.41 -6.81 13.85
CA ALA A 307 -14.91 -7.13 15.19
C ALA A 307 -13.72 -8.10 15.14
N ALA A 308 -13.81 -9.15 14.32
CA ALA A 308 -12.73 -10.11 14.11
C ALA A 308 -11.48 -9.44 13.50
N LEU A 309 -11.67 -8.56 12.53
CA LEU A 309 -10.59 -7.80 11.90
C LEU A 309 -9.95 -6.80 12.89
N ALA A 310 -10.74 -6.14 13.73
CA ALA A 310 -10.25 -5.26 14.78
C ALA A 310 -9.35 -6.01 15.75
N LEU A 311 -9.79 -7.19 16.19
CA LEU A 311 -9.00 -8.08 17.05
C LEU A 311 -7.70 -8.49 16.36
N LEU A 312 -7.76 -8.97 15.12
CA LEU A 312 -6.60 -9.41 14.35
C LEU A 312 -5.59 -8.26 14.23
N ASN A 313 -6.03 -7.09 13.77
CA ASN A 313 -5.17 -5.94 13.56
C ASN A 313 -4.48 -5.47 14.85
N ASP A 314 -5.20 -5.44 15.97
CA ASP A 314 -4.66 -5.05 17.27
C ASP A 314 -3.61 -6.06 17.80
N GLN A 315 -3.86 -7.36 17.69
CA GLN A 315 -2.92 -8.38 18.15
C GLN A 315 -1.67 -8.45 17.28
N VAL A 316 -1.79 -8.25 15.97
CA VAL A 316 -0.65 -8.15 15.05
C VAL A 316 0.25 -6.98 15.44
N LYS A 317 -0.32 -5.79 15.66
CA LYS A 317 0.44 -4.60 16.10
C LYS A 317 1.12 -4.81 17.45
N LYS A 318 0.43 -5.41 18.43
CA LYS A 318 1.00 -5.74 19.74
C LYS A 318 2.20 -6.69 19.62
N GLY A 319 2.09 -7.73 18.81
CA GLY A 319 3.17 -8.66 18.54
C GLY A 319 4.38 -7.98 17.90
N GLY A 320 4.15 -7.13 16.91
CA GLY A 320 5.19 -6.35 16.24
C GLY A 320 5.96 -5.44 17.21
N VAL A 321 5.25 -4.58 17.94
CA VAL A 321 5.87 -3.65 18.92
C VAL A 321 6.63 -4.37 20.02
N MET A 322 6.18 -5.55 20.44
CA MET A 322 6.92 -6.37 21.42
C MET A 322 8.21 -6.96 20.83
N ALA A 323 8.29 -7.16 19.52
CA ALA A 323 9.44 -7.76 18.86
C ALA A 323 10.52 -6.75 18.50
N SER A 324 10.15 -5.52 18.18
CA SER A 324 11.06 -4.48 17.69
C SER A 324 10.56 -3.08 18.06
N SER A 325 11.49 -2.20 18.42
CA SER A 325 11.23 -0.75 18.56
C SER A 325 11.20 0.01 17.22
N TYR A 326 11.45 -0.70 16.12
CA TYR A 326 11.51 -0.13 14.76
C TYR A 326 10.23 -0.42 13.96
N VAL A 327 9.12 -0.75 14.61
CA VAL A 327 7.85 -0.98 13.90
C VAL A 327 7.27 0.35 13.42
N GLY A 328 6.93 0.41 12.15
CA GLY A 328 6.40 1.61 11.48
C GLY A 328 5.55 1.28 10.26
N GLY A 329 5.45 2.23 9.34
CA GLY A 329 4.70 2.09 8.11
C GLY A 329 3.20 1.87 8.33
N LEU A 330 2.61 0.92 7.64
CA LEU A 330 1.18 0.60 7.72
C LEU A 330 0.85 -0.44 8.79
N SER A 331 1.77 -1.33 9.11
CA SER A 331 1.66 -2.45 10.07
C SER A 331 0.26 -2.88 10.47
N GLY A 332 -0.10 -4.14 10.20
CA GLY A 332 -1.41 -4.71 10.56
C GLY A 332 -2.00 -5.61 9.49
N ALA A 333 -3.32 -5.72 9.42
CA ALA A 333 -4.00 -6.57 8.46
C ALA A 333 -4.46 -5.78 7.23
N PHE A 334 -4.07 -6.24 6.03
CA PHE A 334 -4.53 -5.73 4.73
C PHE A 334 -5.74 -6.53 4.26
N ILE A 335 -6.59 -5.87 3.49
CA ILE A 335 -7.81 -6.49 2.92
C ILE A 335 -7.95 -6.20 1.42
N PRO A 336 -6.90 -6.38 0.60
CA PRO A 336 -7.04 -6.22 -0.85
C PRO A 336 -7.95 -7.30 -1.40
N VAL A 337 -8.81 -6.96 -2.38
CA VAL A 337 -9.72 -7.96 -2.95
C VAL A 337 -9.00 -8.86 -3.94
N SER A 338 -8.22 -8.32 -4.88
CA SER A 338 -7.62 -9.14 -5.95
C SER A 338 -6.43 -10.00 -5.50
N GLU A 339 -5.81 -9.64 -4.39
CA GLU A 339 -4.61 -10.32 -3.88
C GLU A 339 -4.94 -11.42 -2.86
N ASP A 340 -6.22 -11.63 -2.51
CA ASP A 340 -6.69 -12.56 -1.48
C ASP A 340 -7.82 -13.45 -2.02
N GLN A 341 -7.52 -14.74 -2.21
CA GLN A 341 -8.50 -15.69 -2.76
C GLN A 341 -9.77 -15.74 -1.93
N GLY A 342 -9.69 -15.71 -0.61
CA GLY A 342 -10.87 -15.77 0.24
C GLY A 342 -11.70 -14.47 0.20
N MET A 343 -11.08 -13.31 -0.07
CA MET A 343 -11.84 -12.07 -0.33
C MET A 343 -12.56 -12.15 -1.67
N ILE A 344 -11.90 -12.67 -2.72
CA ILE A 344 -12.52 -12.92 -4.02
C ILE A 344 -13.75 -13.82 -3.87
N ASP A 345 -13.59 -14.95 -3.17
CA ASP A 345 -14.66 -15.92 -2.95
C ASP A 345 -15.84 -15.31 -2.19
N ALA A 346 -15.55 -14.46 -1.19
CA ALA A 346 -16.57 -13.74 -0.44
C ALA A 346 -17.35 -12.72 -1.30
N VAL A 347 -16.69 -12.05 -2.23
CA VAL A 347 -17.36 -11.18 -3.22
C VAL A 347 -18.25 -11.99 -4.14
N VAL A 348 -17.73 -13.09 -4.70
CA VAL A 348 -18.50 -13.97 -5.62
C VAL A 348 -19.71 -14.59 -4.93
N ALA A 349 -19.57 -14.96 -3.65
CA ALA A 349 -20.66 -15.46 -2.82
C ALA A 349 -21.70 -14.38 -2.44
N GLY A 350 -21.41 -13.09 -2.71
CA GLY A 350 -22.26 -11.96 -2.31
C GLY A 350 -22.22 -11.63 -0.80
N ALA A 351 -21.24 -12.18 -0.08
CA ALA A 351 -21.05 -11.91 1.34
C ALA A 351 -20.31 -10.57 1.58
N LEU A 352 -19.45 -10.16 0.65
CA LEU A 352 -18.61 -8.98 0.76
C LEU A 352 -19.02 -7.93 -0.29
N THR A 353 -19.39 -6.73 0.18
CA THR A 353 -19.74 -5.57 -0.65
C THR A 353 -18.76 -4.42 -0.39
N ILE A 354 -18.76 -3.38 -1.24
CA ILE A 354 -17.92 -2.19 -1.05
C ILE A 354 -18.26 -1.50 0.28
N GLU A 355 -19.54 -1.33 0.61
CA GLU A 355 -19.97 -0.71 1.87
C GLU A 355 -19.52 -1.54 3.10
N LYS A 356 -19.45 -2.86 2.96
CA LYS A 356 -18.90 -3.70 4.01
C LYS A 356 -17.39 -3.58 4.12
N LEU A 357 -16.69 -3.47 3.00
CA LEU A 357 -15.25 -3.18 2.97
C LEU A 357 -14.96 -1.81 3.64
N GLU A 358 -15.72 -0.76 3.32
CA GLU A 358 -15.61 0.54 3.98
C GLU A 358 -15.77 0.43 5.51
N ALA A 359 -16.75 -0.33 5.99
CA ALA A 359 -16.88 -0.58 7.44
C ALA A 359 -15.66 -1.33 8.02
N MET A 360 -15.06 -2.26 7.26
CA MET A 360 -13.86 -2.98 7.66
C MET A 360 -12.61 -2.08 7.66
N THR A 361 -12.56 -1.08 6.79
CA THR A 361 -11.44 -0.13 6.73
C THR A 361 -11.34 0.77 7.95
N CYS A 362 -12.41 0.89 8.75
CA CYS A 362 -12.32 1.54 10.06
C CYS A 362 -11.27 0.89 10.99
N VAL A 363 -11.02 -0.39 10.83
CA VAL A 363 -10.19 -1.21 11.73
C VAL A 363 -9.05 -1.96 11.06
N CYS A 364 -8.95 -1.99 9.74
CA CYS A 364 -7.80 -2.53 9.01
C CYS A 364 -6.60 -1.56 9.05
N SER A 365 -5.49 -1.93 8.45
CA SER A 365 -4.30 -1.05 8.41
C SER A 365 -4.17 -0.18 7.17
N VAL A 366 -4.96 -0.43 6.12
CA VAL A 366 -4.84 0.32 4.86
C VAL A 366 -6.16 1.02 4.49
N GLY A 367 -7.08 0.37 3.82
CA GLY A 367 -8.28 0.97 3.24
C GLY A 367 -8.90 0.09 2.17
N LEU A 368 -9.64 0.68 1.24
CA LEU A 368 -10.13 0.02 0.03
C LEU A 368 -8.94 -0.26 -0.89
N ASP A 369 -8.64 -1.52 -1.10
CA ASP A 369 -7.43 -1.91 -1.82
C ASP A 369 -7.71 -2.93 -2.92
N MET A 370 -7.20 -2.65 -4.13
CA MET A 370 -7.36 -3.49 -5.32
C MET A 370 -8.81 -3.85 -5.63
N ILE A 371 -9.68 -2.84 -5.66
CA ILE A 371 -11.11 -2.99 -5.92
C ILE A 371 -11.39 -2.74 -7.40
N ALA A 372 -11.75 -3.79 -8.13
CA ALA A 372 -12.23 -3.66 -9.51
C ALA A 372 -13.71 -3.25 -9.52
N ILE A 373 -14.03 -2.21 -10.28
CA ILE A 373 -15.40 -1.71 -10.46
C ILE A 373 -15.71 -1.54 -11.94
N PRO A 374 -17.00 -1.41 -12.35
CA PRO A 374 -17.36 -1.18 -13.75
C PRO A 374 -16.66 0.05 -14.33
N GLY A 375 -16.11 -0.08 -15.54
CA GLY A 375 -15.50 1.04 -16.26
C GLY A 375 -16.46 2.20 -16.54
N SER A 376 -17.76 1.95 -16.52
CA SER A 376 -18.84 2.93 -16.67
C SER A 376 -19.03 3.81 -15.42
N THR A 377 -18.47 3.46 -14.25
CA THR A 377 -18.59 4.23 -13.00
C THR A 377 -18.13 5.67 -13.17
N SER A 378 -18.93 6.63 -12.70
CA SER A 378 -18.63 8.07 -12.82
C SER A 378 -17.44 8.49 -11.96
N SER A 379 -16.71 9.53 -12.40
CA SER A 379 -15.63 10.13 -11.60
C SER A 379 -16.15 10.67 -10.27
N ALA A 380 -17.36 11.20 -10.23
CA ALA A 380 -17.98 11.68 -9.00
C ALA A 380 -18.22 10.55 -7.99
N THR A 381 -18.67 9.39 -8.43
CA THR A 381 -18.83 8.21 -7.56
C THR A 381 -17.49 7.76 -6.98
N ILE A 382 -16.44 7.71 -7.79
CA ILE A 382 -15.07 7.40 -7.32
C ILE A 382 -14.60 8.45 -6.31
N SER A 383 -14.86 9.74 -6.57
CA SER A 383 -14.56 10.82 -5.63
C SER A 383 -15.33 10.67 -4.32
N GLY A 384 -16.58 10.20 -4.36
CA GLY A 384 -17.37 9.89 -3.18
C GLY A 384 -16.72 8.82 -2.30
N MET A 385 -16.29 7.71 -2.90
CA MET A 385 -15.56 6.64 -2.19
C MET A 385 -14.25 7.14 -1.58
N ILE A 386 -13.51 8.00 -2.29
CA ILE A 386 -12.29 8.64 -1.75
C ILE A 386 -12.64 9.53 -0.55
N ALA A 387 -13.75 10.27 -0.60
CA ALA A 387 -14.18 11.12 0.50
C ALA A 387 -14.57 10.32 1.74
N ASP A 388 -15.29 9.19 1.56
CA ASP A 388 -15.71 8.31 2.65
C ASP A 388 -14.51 7.65 3.33
N GLU A 389 -13.57 7.09 2.57
CA GLU A 389 -12.34 6.53 3.11
C GLU A 389 -11.47 7.59 3.81
N SER A 390 -11.39 8.78 3.24
CA SER A 390 -10.67 9.89 3.87
C SER A 390 -11.33 10.32 5.19
N ALA A 391 -12.65 10.31 5.27
CA ALA A 391 -13.38 10.60 6.50
C ALA A 391 -13.14 9.52 7.57
N ILE A 392 -13.15 8.24 7.19
CA ILE A 392 -12.81 7.13 8.07
C ILE A 392 -11.39 7.30 8.63
N GLY A 393 -10.41 7.57 7.78
CA GLY A 393 -9.03 7.80 8.19
C GLY A 393 -8.87 9.01 9.10
N MET A 394 -9.48 10.11 8.74
CA MET A 394 -9.43 11.37 9.48
C MET A 394 -10.01 11.22 10.90
N VAL A 395 -11.20 10.61 11.04
CA VAL A 395 -11.89 10.47 12.33
C VAL A 395 -11.20 9.45 13.22
N ASN A 396 -10.76 8.32 12.65
CA ASN A 396 -10.12 7.24 13.40
C ASN A 396 -8.61 7.44 13.62
N GLN A 397 -8.02 8.53 13.14
CA GLN A 397 -6.59 8.83 13.26
C GLN A 397 -5.70 7.70 12.72
N LYS A 398 -6.10 7.12 11.62
CA LYS A 398 -5.37 6.05 10.94
C LYS A 398 -5.16 6.38 9.48
N THR A 399 -4.19 5.73 8.86
CA THR A 399 -4.05 5.77 7.41
C THR A 399 -5.22 5.06 6.75
N THR A 400 -5.81 5.70 5.74
CA THR A 400 -6.69 5.04 4.77
C THR A 400 -6.19 5.30 3.37
N ALA A 401 -6.39 4.31 2.50
CA ALA A 401 -5.99 4.32 1.11
C ALA A 401 -7.17 3.91 0.23
N VAL A 402 -7.20 4.43 -0.99
CA VAL A 402 -8.15 4.03 -2.03
C VAL A 402 -7.36 3.66 -3.27
N ARG A 403 -7.39 2.37 -3.62
CA ARG A 403 -6.85 1.80 -4.85
C ARG A 403 -7.99 1.11 -5.59
N ILE A 404 -8.74 1.92 -6.33
CA ILE A 404 -9.92 1.52 -7.12
C ILE A 404 -9.56 1.48 -8.59
N ILE A 405 -10.00 0.44 -9.28
CA ILE A 405 -9.69 0.17 -10.68
C ILE A 405 -11.00 0.12 -11.47
N PRO A 406 -11.43 1.23 -12.09
CA PRO A 406 -12.56 1.20 -13.02
C PRO A 406 -12.10 0.53 -14.32
N VAL A 407 -12.50 -0.73 -14.51
CA VAL A 407 -12.02 -1.56 -15.62
C VAL A 407 -12.82 -1.26 -16.88
N VAL A 408 -12.18 -0.57 -17.83
CA VAL A 408 -12.85 -0.15 -19.07
C VAL A 408 -13.33 -1.36 -19.88
N GLY A 409 -14.62 -1.35 -20.24
CA GLY A 409 -15.25 -2.44 -21.01
C GLY A 409 -15.68 -3.65 -20.18
N LYS A 410 -15.55 -3.59 -18.86
CA LYS A 410 -16.03 -4.64 -17.94
C LYS A 410 -17.22 -4.15 -17.14
N GLU A 411 -18.13 -5.08 -16.81
CA GLU A 411 -19.34 -4.86 -16.02
C GLU A 411 -19.37 -5.77 -14.79
N VAL A 412 -20.32 -5.53 -13.91
CA VAL A 412 -20.50 -6.34 -12.67
C VAL A 412 -20.59 -7.83 -12.97
N GLY A 413 -19.79 -8.62 -12.29
CA GLY A 413 -19.69 -10.06 -12.45
C GLY A 413 -18.63 -10.53 -13.44
N ASP A 414 -18.05 -9.63 -14.24
CA ASP A 414 -16.86 -9.94 -15.03
C ASP A 414 -15.66 -10.14 -14.11
N THR A 415 -14.64 -10.80 -14.62
CA THR A 415 -13.34 -10.96 -13.93
C THR A 415 -12.25 -10.21 -14.69
N VAL A 416 -11.33 -9.61 -13.94
CA VAL A 416 -10.15 -8.96 -14.49
C VAL A 416 -8.89 -9.59 -13.90
N GLU A 417 -7.86 -9.81 -14.72
CA GLU A 417 -6.59 -10.38 -14.29
C GLU A 417 -5.50 -9.32 -14.34
N PHE A 418 -4.86 -9.08 -13.19
CA PHE A 418 -3.74 -8.14 -13.06
C PHE A 418 -2.39 -8.83 -13.12
N GLY A 419 -2.37 -10.14 -12.88
CA GLY A 419 -1.18 -11.00 -12.94
C GLY A 419 -0.24 -10.86 -11.75
N GLY A 420 0.68 -11.84 -11.61
CA GLY A 420 1.69 -11.87 -10.56
C GLY A 420 1.10 -11.78 -9.15
N LEU A 421 1.68 -10.93 -8.31
CA LEU A 421 1.20 -10.71 -6.94
C LEU A 421 -0.10 -9.91 -6.84
N LEU A 422 -0.50 -9.21 -7.91
CA LEU A 422 -1.73 -8.42 -7.93
C LEU A 422 -2.99 -9.29 -8.15
N GLY A 423 -2.80 -10.53 -8.62
CA GLY A 423 -3.85 -11.54 -8.77
C GLY A 423 -4.93 -11.19 -9.77
N TYR A 424 -6.16 -11.50 -9.41
CA TYR A 424 -7.35 -11.22 -10.22
C TYR A 424 -8.52 -10.77 -9.34
N ALA A 425 -9.49 -10.06 -9.91
CA ALA A 425 -10.64 -9.59 -9.15
C ALA A 425 -11.95 -9.75 -9.91
N PRO A 426 -13.05 -10.08 -9.22
CA PRO A 426 -14.38 -9.86 -9.74
C PRO A 426 -14.68 -8.35 -9.76
N VAL A 427 -15.36 -7.89 -10.82
CA VAL A 427 -15.85 -6.50 -10.91
C VAL A 427 -17.04 -6.34 -9.96
N MET A 428 -16.86 -5.54 -8.91
CA MET A 428 -17.84 -5.36 -7.84
C MET A 428 -18.93 -4.34 -8.20
N PRO A 429 -20.17 -4.55 -7.75
CA PRO A 429 -21.22 -3.56 -7.93
C PRO A 429 -20.93 -2.30 -7.11
N VAL A 430 -21.28 -1.15 -7.69
CA VAL A 430 -21.15 0.17 -7.06
C VAL A 430 -22.55 0.74 -6.83
N ASN A 431 -22.71 1.54 -5.75
CA ASN A 431 -23.96 2.21 -5.47
C ASN A 431 -24.38 3.10 -6.64
N ARG A 432 -25.62 2.98 -7.08
CA ARG A 432 -26.16 3.64 -8.28
C ARG A 432 -26.59 5.10 -8.06
N PHE A 433 -26.70 5.55 -6.82
CA PHE A 433 -27.17 6.89 -6.52
C PHE A 433 -26.05 7.92 -6.66
N SER A 434 -26.39 9.06 -7.28
CA SER A 434 -25.42 10.13 -7.54
C SER A 434 -25.00 10.87 -6.27
N CYS A 435 -23.71 11.14 -6.17
CA CYS A 435 -23.11 12.07 -5.21
C CYS A 435 -22.53 13.33 -5.88
N ASP A 436 -22.89 13.62 -7.13
CA ASP A 436 -22.35 14.74 -7.91
C ASP A 436 -22.48 16.08 -7.19
N ALA A 437 -23.64 16.37 -6.61
CA ALA A 437 -23.88 17.61 -5.88
C ALA A 437 -22.98 17.74 -4.64
N PHE A 438 -22.69 16.63 -3.97
CA PHE A 438 -21.78 16.58 -2.82
C PHE A 438 -20.33 16.86 -3.24
N VAL A 439 -19.82 16.13 -4.24
CA VAL A 439 -18.45 16.27 -4.74
C VAL A 439 -18.22 17.67 -5.34
N ASN A 440 -19.19 18.20 -6.07
CA ASN A 440 -19.09 19.51 -6.71
C ASN A 440 -19.17 20.71 -5.74
N ARG A 441 -19.40 20.50 -4.44
CA ARG A 441 -19.25 21.57 -3.45
C ARG A 441 -17.82 22.07 -3.34
N GLY A 442 -16.83 21.18 -3.57
CA GLY A 442 -15.41 21.51 -3.45
C GLY A 442 -14.99 21.99 -2.07
N GLY A 443 -13.89 22.71 -2.01
CA GLY A 443 -13.36 23.29 -0.78
C GLY A 443 -12.82 22.24 0.19
N ARG A 444 -13.14 22.35 1.47
CA ARG A 444 -12.61 21.49 2.50
C ARG A 444 -13.66 20.97 3.47
N ILE A 445 -13.60 19.68 3.80
CA ILE A 445 -14.21 19.15 5.02
C ILE A 445 -13.22 19.41 6.17
N PRO A 446 -13.63 20.17 7.21
CA PRO A 446 -12.70 20.54 8.29
C PRO A 446 -12.27 19.34 9.12
N ALA A 447 -11.10 19.48 9.76
CA ALA A 447 -10.60 18.48 10.69
C ALA A 447 -11.59 18.30 11.88
N PRO A 448 -11.75 17.06 12.39
CA PRO A 448 -12.67 16.82 13.51
C PRO A 448 -12.14 17.43 14.80
N ILE A 449 -13.06 17.86 15.65
CA ILE A 449 -12.74 18.35 16.99
C ILE A 449 -12.56 17.14 17.91
N HIS A 450 -11.34 16.76 18.20
CA HIS A 450 -11.03 15.57 19.01
C HIS A 450 -11.48 15.66 20.45
N SER A 451 -11.65 16.88 21.00
CA SER A 451 -12.16 17.09 22.35
C SER A 451 -13.63 16.66 22.54
N PHE A 452 -14.34 16.43 21.44
CA PHE A 452 -15.72 15.93 21.45
C PHE A 452 -15.80 14.44 21.04
N LYS A 453 -14.76 13.69 21.26
CA LYS A 453 -14.86 12.22 21.14
C LYS A 453 -15.81 11.69 22.20
N ASN A 454 -16.93 11.19 21.76
CA ASN A 454 -17.85 10.45 22.61
C ASN A 454 -17.46 8.99 22.68
#